data_b7faa4efb2e87bd2ff6f6e2e529c90e4
#
_entry.id   b7faa4efb2e87bd2ff6f6e2e529c90e4
#
_cell.length_a   1.000
_cell.length_b   1.000
_cell.length_c   1.000
_cell.angle_alpha   90.00
_cell.angle_beta   90.00
_cell.angle_gamma   90.00
#
_symmetry.space_group_name_H-M   'P 1'
#
loop_
_entity.id
_entity.type
_entity.pdbx_description
1 polymer ?
#
loop_
_entity_poly.entity_id
_entity_poly.type
_entity_poly.pdbx_seq_one_letter_code
_entity_poly.pdbx_strand_id
1 'polypeptide(L)' 'MHDFLPDGEDVRRAVKWVAGHLLEDPDQPVSPLVQKATFKFDLSPMDAEFLTGFFRKAKQNS' A
#
# COMPACT_ATOMS: atom_id res chain seq x y z
N MET A 1 15.70 -4.12 14.38
CA MET A 1 15.10 -3.43 13.84
C MET A 1 13.81 -3.69 13.67
N HIS A 2 13.02 -2.95 13.75
CA HIS A 2 11.81 -3.17 13.61
C HIS A 2 11.22 -2.45 12.63
N ASP A 3 10.52 -3.00 11.83
CA ASP A 3 9.89 -2.42 10.82
C ASP A 3 8.59 -2.02 11.20
N PHE A 4 8.02 -0.98 10.66
CA PHE A 4 6.68 -0.66 10.79
C PHE A 4 5.81 -1.49 9.92
N LEU A 5 6.35 -2.27 8.99
CA LEU A 5 5.60 -3.11 8.08
C LEU A 5 5.36 -4.46 8.70
N PRO A 6 4.22 -5.09 8.43
CA PRO A 6 4.02 -6.44 8.93
C PRO A 6 5.00 -7.40 8.31
N ASP A 7 5.16 -8.53 8.95
CA ASP A 7 6.02 -9.53 8.42
C ASP A 7 5.41 -10.10 7.20
N GLY A 8 5.96 -9.99 6.08
CA GLY A 8 5.44 -10.57 4.88
C GLY A 8 6.03 -9.89 3.70
N GLU A 9 6.63 -10.66 2.81
CA GLU A 9 7.23 -10.09 1.64
C GLU A 9 6.20 -9.55 0.70
N ASP A 10 5.03 -10.18 0.65
CA ASP A 10 4.01 -9.75 -0.31
C ASP A 10 3.50 -8.35 0.02
N VAL A 11 3.29 -8.06 1.30
CA VAL A 11 2.81 -6.74 1.67
C VAL A 11 3.90 -5.70 1.46
N ARG A 12 5.15 -6.07 1.64
CA ARG A 12 6.23 -5.13 1.38
C ARG A 12 6.34 -4.79 -0.09
N ARG A 13 6.18 -5.78 -0.93
CA ARG A 13 6.19 -5.55 -2.37
C ARG A 13 5.03 -4.68 -2.78
N ALA A 14 3.87 -4.91 -2.15
CA ALA A 14 2.70 -4.10 -2.44
C ALA A 14 2.91 -2.65 -2.04
N VAL A 15 3.54 -2.42 -0.89
CA VAL A 15 3.84 -1.06 -0.47
C VAL A 15 4.72 -0.36 -1.50
N LYS A 16 5.77 -1.03 -1.95
CA LYS A 16 6.66 -0.43 -2.93
C LYS A 16 5.96 -0.18 -4.25
N TRP A 17 5.10 -1.10 -4.65
CA TRP A 17 4.39 -0.96 -5.91
C TRP A 17 3.45 0.24 -5.87
N VAL A 18 2.67 0.36 -4.79
CA VAL A 18 1.75 1.48 -4.65
C VAL A 18 2.52 2.80 -4.53
N ALA A 19 3.59 2.80 -3.76
CA ALA A 19 4.40 4.00 -3.59
C ALA A 19 4.98 4.46 -4.93
N GLY A 20 5.43 3.52 -5.74
CA GLY A 20 5.97 3.87 -7.04
C GLY A 20 4.94 4.53 -7.93
N HIS A 21 3.71 4.02 -7.92
CA HIS A 21 2.65 4.63 -8.72
C HIS A 21 2.29 6.03 -8.20
N LEU A 22 2.29 6.20 -6.90
CA LEU A 22 1.99 7.51 -6.33
C LEU A 22 3.08 8.52 -6.61
N LEU A 23 4.32 8.06 -6.73
CA LEU A 23 5.39 8.97 -7.10
C LEU A 23 5.22 9.47 -8.54
N GLU A 24 4.72 8.60 -9.41
CA GLU A 24 4.52 9.01 -10.79
C GLU A 24 3.31 9.90 -10.93
N ASP A 25 2.28 9.66 -10.15
CA ASP A 25 1.04 10.42 -10.25
C ASP A 25 0.48 10.62 -8.85
N PRO A 26 0.94 11.63 -8.13
CA PRO A 26 0.48 11.83 -6.74
C PRO A 26 -0.99 12.13 -6.60
N ASP A 27 -1.64 12.55 -7.68
CA ASP A 27 -3.04 12.90 -7.60
C ASP A 27 -3.97 11.72 -7.74
N GLN A 28 -3.45 10.57 -8.14
CA GLN A 28 -4.35 9.44 -8.35
C GLN A 28 -4.86 8.92 -7.00
N PRO A 29 -6.07 8.39 -6.98
CA PRO A 29 -6.63 7.92 -5.72
C PRO A 29 -5.94 6.66 -5.21
N VAL A 30 -5.90 6.54 -3.90
CA VAL A 30 -5.22 5.42 -3.26
C VAL A 30 -6.04 4.13 -3.38
N SER A 31 -7.35 4.22 -3.22
CA SER A 31 -8.17 3.01 -3.17
C SER A 31 -8.01 2.08 -4.36
N PRO A 32 -8.08 2.56 -5.59
CA PRO A 32 -7.88 1.64 -6.71
C PRO A 32 -6.51 1.01 -6.74
N LEU A 33 -5.49 1.76 -6.31
CA LEU A 33 -4.15 1.22 -6.27
C LEU A 33 -4.03 0.10 -5.25
N VAL A 34 -4.63 0.29 -4.08
CA VAL A 34 -4.60 -0.73 -3.06
C VAL A 34 -5.35 -1.98 -3.53
N GLN A 35 -6.48 -1.79 -4.19
CA GLN A 35 -7.22 -2.92 -4.69
C GLN A 35 -6.42 -3.72 -5.71
N LYS A 36 -5.76 -3.02 -6.62
CA LYS A 36 -4.93 -3.69 -7.61
C LYS A 36 -3.78 -4.43 -6.95
N ALA A 37 -3.16 -3.80 -5.96
CA ALA A 37 -2.06 -4.44 -5.25
C ALA A 37 -2.53 -5.68 -4.50
N THR A 38 -3.72 -5.62 -3.92
CA THR A 38 -4.27 -6.75 -3.21
C THR A 38 -4.40 -7.97 -4.13
N PHE A 39 -4.89 -7.74 -5.34
CA PHE A 39 -5.01 -8.83 -6.29
C PHE A 39 -3.64 -9.25 -6.84
N LYS A 40 -2.82 -8.28 -7.15
CA LYS A 40 -1.54 -8.57 -7.78
C LYS A 40 -0.64 -9.40 -6.88
N PHE A 41 -0.64 -9.10 -5.59
CA PHE A 41 0.23 -9.76 -4.64
C PHE A 41 -0.51 -10.74 -3.73
N ASP A 42 -1.78 -10.98 -4.03
CA ASP A 42 -2.58 -11.96 -3.28
C ASP A 42 -2.55 -11.68 -1.78
N LEU A 43 -2.85 -10.47 -1.41
CA LEU A 43 -2.78 -10.06 -0.02
C LEU A 43 -3.98 -10.53 0.77
N SER A 44 -3.76 -10.82 2.04
CA SER A 44 -4.85 -11.15 2.94
C SER A 44 -5.67 -9.90 3.24
N PRO A 45 -6.89 -10.05 3.74
CA PRO A 45 -7.69 -8.88 4.11
C PRO A 45 -6.99 -7.97 5.11
N MET A 46 -6.24 -8.57 6.04
CA MET A 46 -5.54 -7.77 7.00
C MET A 46 -4.47 -6.94 6.37
N ASP A 47 -3.71 -7.52 5.44
CA ASP A 47 -2.65 -6.79 4.75
C ASP A 47 -3.25 -5.70 3.86
N ALA A 48 -4.39 -5.99 3.24
CA ALA A 48 -5.05 -4.99 2.42
C ALA A 48 -5.50 -3.80 3.26
N GLU A 49 -6.01 -4.06 4.45
CA GLU A 49 -6.40 -2.99 5.36
C GLU A 49 -5.20 -2.19 5.80
N PHE A 50 -4.09 -2.85 6.04
CA PHE A 50 -2.87 -2.14 6.40
C PHE A 50 -2.46 -1.18 5.30
N LEU A 51 -2.48 -1.63 4.06
CA LEU A 51 -2.12 -0.78 2.95
C LEU A 51 -3.05 0.42 2.84
N THR A 52 -4.34 0.18 2.96
CA THR A 52 -5.31 1.26 2.86
C THR A 52 -5.04 2.31 3.93
N GLY A 53 -4.88 1.89 5.17
CA GLY A 53 -4.63 2.81 6.25
C GLY A 53 -3.31 3.54 6.10
N PHE A 54 -2.28 2.81 5.70
CA PHE A 54 -0.95 3.39 5.54
C PHE A 54 -0.93 4.53 4.53
N PHE A 55 -1.50 4.28 3.36
CA PHE A 55 -1.44 5.28 2.31
C PHE A 55 -2.47 6.39 2.47
N ARG A 56 -3.61 6.10 3.07
CA ARG A 56 -4.57 7.15 3.35
C ARG A 56 -4.00 8.12 4.37
N LYS A 57 -3.33 7.60 5.38
CA LYS A 57 -2.74 8.46 6.37
C LYS A 57 -1.64 9.31 5.75
N ALA A 58 -0.82 8.72 4.90
CA ALA A 58 0.24 9.46 4.24
C ALA A 58 -0.32 10.60 3.39
N LYS A 59 -1.42 10.35 2.69
CA LYS A 59 -2.00 11.40 1.87
C LYS A 59 -2.62 12.49 2.70
N GLN A 60 -3.20 12.14 3.83
CA GLN A 60 -3.82 13.14 4.66
C GLN A 60 -2.83 14.06 5.30
N ASN A 61 -1.62 13.60 5.46
CA ASN A 61 -0.61 14.41 6.10
C ASN A 61 0.04 15.39 5.17
N SER A 62 -0.28 15.40 3.94
CA SER A 62 0.40 16.30 3.02
C SER A 62 -0.30 17.62 2.83
#